data_9a1471b6992f6c711858431a597a8dc1
#
_entry.id   9a1471b6992f6c711858431a597a8dc1
#
_cell.length_a   1.000
_cell.length_b   1.000
_cell.length_c   1.000
_cell.angle_alpha   90.00
_cell.angle_beta   90.00
_cell.angle_gamma   90.00
#
_symmetry.space_group_name_H-M   'P 1'
#
loop_
_entity.id
_entity.type
_entity.pdbx_description
1 polymer ?
#
loop_
_entity_poly.entity_id
_entity_poly.type
_entity_poly.pdbx_seq_one_letter_code
_entity_poly.pdbx_strand_id
1 'polypeptide(L)'
;CPRVERDTAEFNFEGGVFSFEKGVEGGGMCDWWLYDDLVYPFPKLSAAAGFDELDVVPVTFDDILPASWKQKERLVAMDENHVDVSICFPNVLPRFCGQAFLERDDKDLALLCVKAYNDWMIDEWCAGDGAGRLIPLTLIPLWDPVAAAAEVHRCAEKGAFAVAFSENPYPLGLPSIHDKDRFWDPFFRACEETDTIVNMHIGSSSKMPSTSPDAPFSVSSTITFANAMGSMCDYILSGMFVRFPKLKIAYAEGQVGWMPYVVERMDKIWAERGDASFGIDLPEPPSSYIPGHVWGCIFDDEIGLKNRDVIGLDQICFEVDFPHADTTYPHTLDVATKICREAGLDDDEVYKLMRGNAIKAFGLERFGITE
;
A
#
# COMPACT_ATOMS: atom_id res chain seq x y z
N CYS A 1 -5.58 -24.42 -0.41
CA CYS A 1 -6.13 -23.06 -0.34
C CYS A 1 -6.11 -22.55 1.08
N PRO A 2 -5.95 -21.25 1.29
CA PRO A 2 -6.12 -20.63 2.60
C PRO A 2 -7.49 -20.94 3.21
N ARG A 3 -7.53 -21.12 4.53
CA ARG A 3 -8.76 -21.34 5.28
C ARG A 3 -8.69 -20.65 6.63
N VAL A 4 -9.84 -20.39 7.24
CA VAL A 4 -9.95 -19.84 8.58
C VAL A 4 -10.43 -20.92 9.55
N GLU A 5 -9.82 -20.96 10.75
CA GLU A 5 -10.20 -21.83 11.84
C GLU A 5 -10.26 -21.02 13.14
N ARG A 6 -11.29 -21.22 13.95
CA ARG A 6 -11.45 -20.52 15.23
C ARG A 6 -10.89 -21.34 16.37
N ASP A 7 -9.99 -20.74 17.16
CA ASP A 7 -9.36 -21.37 18.32
C ASP A 7 -8.89 -20.29 19.31
N THR A 8 -8.48 -20.68 20.51
CA THR A 8 -7.89 -19.75 21.47
C THR A 8 -6.50 -19.29 21.03
N ALA A 9 -6.10 -18.12 21.50
CA ALA A 9 -4.78 -17.55 21.27
C ALA A 9 -4.26 -16.85 22.52
N GLU A 10 -2.95 -16.87 22.70
CA GLU A 10 -2.23 -15.96 23.57
C GLU A 10 -1.24 -15.15 22.73
N PHE A 11 -1.26 -13.82 22.90
CA PHE A 11 -0.38 -12.90 22.22
C PHE A 11 0.59 -12.31 23.22
N ASN A 12 1.87 -12.31 22.87
CA ASN A 12 2.94 -11.71 23.64
C ASN A 12 3.70 -10.72 22.77
N PHE A 13 3.96 -9.53 23.32
CA PHE A 13 4.77 -8.51 22.69
C PHE A 13 5.95 -8.18 23.62
N GLU A 14 7.14 -8.61 23.23
CA GLU A 14 8.35 -8.40 24.01
C GLU A 14 9.50 -7.98 23.10
N GLY A 15 10.19 -6.91 23.48
CA GLY A 15 11.36 -6.42 22.74
C GLY A 15 11.07 -6.02 21.28
N GLY A 16 9.86 -5.54 20.97
CA GLY A 16 9.46 -5.19 19.60
C GLY A 16 9.10 -6.40 18.73
N VAL A 17 9.09 -7.60 19.29
CA VAL A 17 8.75 -8.85 18.59
C VAL A 17 7.36 -9.31 19.03
N PHE A 18 6.57 -9.60 18.03
CA PHE A 18 5.24 -10.18 18.21
C PHE A 18 5.33 -11.71 18.19
N SER A 19 4.84 -12.37 19.23
CA SER A 19 4.72 -13.81 19.29
C SER A 19 3.31 -14.23 19.69
N PHE A 20 2.88 -15.39 19.23
CA PHE A 20 1.54 -15.91 19.49
C PHE A 20 1.56 -17.44 19.62
N GLU A 21 0.67 -17.96 20.44
CA GLU A 21 0.48 -19.40 20.62
C GLU A 21 -1.00 -19.75 20.40
N LYS A 22 -1.26 -20.81 19.63
CA LYS A 22 -2.61 -21.31 19.31
C LYS A 22 -3.02 -22.41 20.27
N GLY A 23 -4.30 -22.43 20.67
CA GLY A 23 -4.88 -23.50 21.48
C GLY A 23 -4.53 -23.40 22.98
N VAL A 24 -4.25 -22.18 23.47
CA VAL A 24 -3.91 -21.96 24.89
C VAL A 24 -5.16 -22.01 25.76
N GLU A 25 -5.13 -22.78 26.83
CA GLU A 25 -6.24 -22.88 27.80
C GLU A 25 -6.44 -21.51 28.50
N GLY A 26 -7.64 -20.96 28.39
CA GLY A 26 -7.98 -19.65 28.94
C GLY A 26 -7.55 -18.45 28.08
N GLY A 27 -6.94 -18.68 26.93
CA GLY A 27 -6.61 -17.64 25.96
C GLY A 27 -7.84 -16.98 25.32
N GLY A 28 -7.64 -15.82 24.68
CA GLY A 28 -8.69 -15.11 23.92
C GLY A 28 -9.10 -15.90 22.68
N MET A 29 -10.36 -15.79 22.25
CA MET A 29 -10.81 -16.39 20.99
C MET A 29 -10.19 -15.64 19.81
N CYS A 30 -9.75 -16.39 18.80
CA CYS A 30 -9.09 -15.87 17.61
C CYS A 30 -9.53 -16.63 16.36
N ASP A 31 -9.72 -15.92 15.26
CA ASP A 31 -9.79 -16.54 13.93
C ASP A 31 -8.36 -16.65 13.36
N TRP A 32 -7.97 -17.88 13.02
CA TRP A 32 -6.65 -18.23 12.54
C TRP A 32 -6.67 -18.50 11.05
N TRP A 33 -5.79 -17.84 10.32
CA TRP A 33 -5.52 -18.16 8.94
C TRP A 33 -4.55 -19.34 8.84
N LEU A 34 -4.92 -20.30 8.03
CA LEU A 34 -4.14 -21.51 7.76
C LEU A 34 -3.85 -21.57 6.25
N TYR A 35 -2.59 -21.62 5.89
CA TYR A 35 -2.14 -21.72 4.50
C TYR A 35 -0.81 -22.44 4.44
N ASP A 36 -0.79 -23.63 3.81
CA ASP A 36 0.35 -24.53 3.84
C ASP A 36 0.77 -24.83 5.29
N ASP A 37 1.99 -24.56 5.67
CA ASP A 37 2.49 -24.64 7.05
C ASP A 37 2.31 -23.33 7.85
N LEU A 38 1.81 -22.28 7.23
CA LEU A 38 1.53 -21.01 7.89
C LEU A 38 0.29 -21.13 8.77
N VAL A 39 0.45 -20.77 10.04
CA VAL A 39 -0.64 -20.58 11.00
C VAL A 39 -0.52 -19.15 11.52
N TYR A 40 -1.44 -18.27 11.13
CA TYR A 40 -1.36 -16.85 11.46
C TYR A 40 -2.65 -16.35 12.11
N PRO A 41 -2.56 -15.73 13.31
CA PRO A 41 -3.74 -15.22 14.02
C PRO A 41 -4.26 -13.95 13.39
N PHE A 42 -5.52 -13.62 13.70
CA PHE A 42 -6.10 -12.35 13.37
C PHE A 42 -5.98 -11.37 14.55
N PRO A 43 -5.07 -10.39 14.50
CA PRO A 43 -4.90 -9.41 15.57
C PRO A 43 -5.88 -8.24 15.40
N LYS A 44 -6.36 -7.69 16.52
CA LYS A 44 -7.28 -6.52 16.53
C LYS A 44 -6.73 -5.33 15.72
N LEU A 45 -5.42 -5.07 15.77
CA LEU A 45 -4.81 -3.96 15.02
C LEU A 45 -5.09 -3.99 13.52
N SER A 46 -5.31 -5.18 12.95
CA SER A 46 -5.64 -5.32 11.51
C SER A 46 -7.07 -4.86 11.16
N ALA A 47 -7.92 -4.61 12.16
CA ALA A 47 -9.30 -4.13 12.00
C ALA A 47 -9.75 -3.41 13.28
N ALA A 48 -8.97 -2.42 13.72
CA ALA A 48 -9.18 -1.71 14.98
C ALA A 48 -10.25 -0.60 14.91
N ALA A 49 -10.74 -0.26 13.72
CA ALA A 49 -11.81 0.69 13.57
C ALA A 49 -13.04 0.31 14.43
N GLY A 50 -13.53 1.27 15.22
CA GLY A 50 -14.66 1.07 16.12
C GLY A 50 -14.31 0.55 17.52
N PHE A 51 -13.03 0.32 17.82
CA PHE A 51 -12.55 0.05 19.18
C PHE A 51 -11.97 1.31 19.82
N ASP A 52 -12.24 1.47 21.12
CA ASP A 52 -11.73 2.62 21.90
C ASP A 52 -10.25 2.44 22.30
N GLU A 53 -9.78 1.18 22.39
CA GLU A 53 -8.44 0.85 22.85
C GLU A 53 -7.62 0.21 21.72
N LEU A 54 -6.39 0.73 21.54
CA LEU A 54 -5.42 0.25 20.57
C LEU A 54 -4.46 -0.75 21.22
N ASP A 55 -4.98 -1.92 21.55
CA ASP A 55 -4.21 -3.03 22.08
C ASP A 55 -4.00 -4.13 21.02
N VAL A 56 -3.01 -4.98 21.27
CA VAL A 56 -2.70 -6.11 20.40
C VAL A 56 -3.22 -7.38 21.04
N VAL A 57 -4.49 -7.66 20.76
CA VAL A 57 -5.17 -8.85 21.27
C VAL A 57 -5.74 -9.69 20.13
N PRO A 58 -5.98 -11.00 20.35
CA PRO A 58 -6.66 -11.84 19.39
C PRO A 58 -8.12 -11.42 19.25
N VAL A 59 -8.65 -11.46 18.04
CA VAL A 59 -10.07 -11.21 17.73
C VAL A 59 -10.60 -12.22 16.71
N THR A 60 -11.91 -12.32 16.67
CA THR A 60 -12.63 -13.05 15.62
C THR A 60 -13.30 -12.10 14.65
N PHE A 61 -13.75 -12.59 13.49
CA PHE A 61 -14.56 -11.79 12.55
C PHE A 61 -15.89 -11.31 13.16
N ASP A 62 -16.36 -11.91 14.26
CA ASP A 62 -17.57 -11.49 14.95
C ASP A 62 -17.32 -10.29 15.89
N ASP A 63 -16.09 -10.01 16.27
CA ASP A 63 -15.70 -8.94 17.19
C ASP A 63 -15.44 -7.61 16.46
N ILE A 64 -15.08 -7.67 15.19
CA ILE A 64 -14.72 -6.49 14.37
C ILE A 64 -15.93 -5.92 13.64
N LEU A 65 -15.81 -4.67 13.19
CA LEU A 65 -16.85 -4.04 12.37
C LEU A 65 -17.13 -4.90 11.11
N PRO A 66 -18.39 -5.25 10.82
CA PRO A 66 -18.74 -5.98 9.59
C PRO A 66 -18.25 -5.28 8.31
N ALA A 67 -18.14 -3.96 8.31
CA ALA A 67 -17.58 -3.17 7.22
C ALA A 67 -16.12 -3.52 6.87
N SER A 68 -15.39 -4.18 7.77
CA SER A 68 -14.01 -4.62 7.52
C SER A 68 -13.93 -5.77 6.52
N TRP A 69 -15.00 -6.58 6.35
CA TRP A 69 -14.97 -7.80 5.54
C TRP A 69 -16.27 -8.12 4.77
N LYS A 70 -17.33 -7.31 4.94
CA LYS A 70 -18.59 -7.45 4.19
C LYS A 70 -18.78 -6.25 3.28
N GLN A 71 -19.01 -6.52 1.98
CA GLN A 71 -19.10 -5.48 0.95
C GLN A 71 -20.19 -4.45 1.25
N LYS A 72 -21.43 -4.90 1.57
CA LYS A 72 -22.56 -4.00 1.78
C LYS A 72 -22.35 -3.08 2.98
N GLU A 73 -21.88 -3.64 4.06
CA GLU A 73 -21.55 -2.91 5.27
C GLU A 73 -20.38 -1.94 5.04
N ARG A 74 -19.40 -2.32 4.19
CA ARG A 74 -18.32 -1.41 3.77
C ARG A 74 -18.89 -0.20 3.02
N LEU A 75 -19.79 -0.41 2.08
CA LEU A 75 -20.40 0.70 1.32
C LEU A 75 -21.20 1.64 2.22
N VAL A 76 -21.94 1.10 3.20
CA VAL A 76 -22.63 1.92 4.21
C VAL A 76 -21.65 2.73 5.05
N ALA A 77 -20.57 2.10 5.54
CA ALA A 77 -19.55 2.81 6.32
C ALA A 77 -18.83 3.89 5.48
N MET A 78 -18.62 3.65 4.19
CA MET A 78 -18.07 4.65 3.27
C MET A 78 -19.02 5.84 3.11
N ASP A 79 -20.34 5.59 2.92
CA ASP A 79 -21.34 6.65 2.81
C ASP A 79 -21.41 7.50 4.10
N GLU A 80 -21.45 6.85 5.26
CA GLU A 80 -21.47 7.52 6.57
C GLU A 80 -20.21 8.36 6.83
N ASN A 81 -19.08 7.94 6.24
CA ASN A 81 -17.77 8.57 6.41
C ASN A 81 -17.37 9.50 5.24
N HIS A 82 -18.29 9.77 4.31
CA HIS A 82 -18.09 10.63 3.13
C HIS A 82 -16.96 10.17 2.20
N VAL A 83 -16.81 8.85 2.04
CA VAL A 83 -15.83 8.23 1.16
C VAL A 83 -16.50 7.69 -0.09
N ASP A 84 -16.24 8.27 -1.24
CA ASP A 84 -16.85 7.85 -2.50
C ASP A 84 -16.22 6.58 -3.06
N VAL A 85 -14.89 6.45 -2.99
CA VAL A 85 -14.11 5.39 -3.63
C VAL A 85 -13.07 4.84 -2.66
N SER A 86 -12.85 3.53 -2.69
CA SER A 86 -11.84 2.87 -1.88
C SER A 86 -11.02 1.87 -2.71
N ILE A 87 -9.69 1.90 -2.51
CA ILE A 87 -8.76 0.89 -3.01
C ILE A 87 -8.17 0.21 -1.78
N CYS A 88 -8.49 -1.08 -1.58
CA CYS A 88 -8.12 -1.79 -0.36
C CYS A 88 -6.92 -2.67 -0.58
N PHE A 89 -5.86 -2.46 0.20
CA PHE A 89 -4.76 -3.41 0.25
C PHE A 89 -5.20 -4.73 0.91
N PRO A 90 -4.66 -5.87 0.46
CA PRO A 90 -4.86 -7.13 1.16
C PRO A 90 -4.14 -7.07 2.51
N ASN A 91 -4.79 -7.67 3.51
CA ASN A 91 -4.25 -7.72 4.86
C ASN A 91 -4.07 -9.17 5.33
N VAL A 92 -3.64 -9.38 6.54
CA VAL A 92 -3.46 -10.64 7.26
C VAL A 92 -2.80 -11.73 6.44
N LEU A 93 -3.52 -12.52 5.63
CA LEU A 93 -2.94 -13.67 4.98
C LEU A 93 -2.14 -13.35 3.72
N PRO A 94 -2.64 -12.62 2.70
CA PRO A 94 -1.76 -12.31 1.56
C PRO A 94 -0.64 -11.38 1.98
N ARG A 95 -0.85 -10.59 3.03
CA ARG A 95 -0.07 -9.40 3.39
C ARG A 95 -0.11 -8.40 2.24
N PHE A 96 0.53 -7.26 2.37
CA PHE A 96 0.35 -6.08 1.50
C PHE A 96 0.53 -6.32 -0.01
N CYS A 97 1.41 -7.23 -0.41
CA CYS A 97 1.67 -7.51 -1.83
C CYS A 97 1.83 -9.02 -2.12
N GLY A 98 1.30 -9.89 -1.26
CA GLY A 98 1.38 -11.34 -1.46
C GLY A 98 2.62 -11.99 -0.86
N GLN A 99 3.28 -11.35 0.13
CA GLN A 99 4.49 -11.88 0.77
C GLN A 99 4.28 -13.28 1.36
N ALA A 100 3.08 -13.56 1.92
CA ALA A 100 2.78 -14.88 2.48
C ALA A 100 2.86 -15.99 1.43
N PHE A 101 2.50 -15.70 0.19
CA PHE A 101 2.62 -16.64 -0.93
C PHE A 101 4.07 -16.82 -1.39
N LEU A 102 4.86 -15.74 -1.36
CA LEU A 102 6.28 -15.79 -1.66
C LEU A 102 7.06 -16.65 -0.66
N GLU A 103 6.70 -16.60 0.62
CA GLU A 103 7.42 -17.25 1.71
C GLU A 103 7.21 -18.78 1.77
N ARG A 104 6.28 -19.36 0.99
CA ARG A 104 5.99 -20.81 0.98
C ARG A 104 6.66 -21.51 -0.21
N ASP A 105 6.92 -22.81 -0.04
CA ASP A 105 7.67 -23.60 -1.04
C ASP A 105 6.81 -23.98 -2.24
N ASP A 106 5.53 -24.34 -2.04
CA ASP A 106 4.60 -24.71 -3.10
C ASP A 106 4.19 -23.50 -3.96
N LYS A 107 4.99 -23.21 -4.98
CA LYS A 107 4.75 -22.07 -5.89
C LYS A 107 3.57 -22.30 -6.84
N ASP A 108 3.22 -23.53 -7.12
CA ASP A 108 2.03 -23.84 -7.93
C ASP A 108 0.75 -23.52 -7.15
N LEU A 109 0.68 -23.95 -5.89
CA LEU A 109 -0.41 -23.56 -4.98
C LEU A 109 -0.44 -22.05 -4.75
N ALA A 110 0.72 -21.42 -4.55
CA ALA A 110 0.84 -19.98 -4.36
C ALA A 110 0.29 -19.19 -5.57
N LEU A 111 0.63 -19.60 -6.80
CA LEU A 111 0.12 -18.98 -8.01
C LEU A 111 -1.41 -19.13 -8.14
N LEU A 112 -1.95 -20.29 -7.80
CA LEU A 112 -3.40 -20.49 -7.77
C LEU A 112 -4.07 -19.58 -6.74
N CYS A 113 -3.44 -19.36 -5.57
CA CYS A 113 -3.97 -18.47 -4.54
C CYS A 113 -3.93 -17.00 -4.98
N VAL A 114 -2.86 -16.55 -5.64
CA VAL A 114 -2.78 -15.20 -6.24
C VAL A 114 -3.94 -14.99 -7.24
N LYS A 115 -4.14 -15.92 -8.17
CA LYS A 115 -5.22 -15.84 -9.16
C LYS A 115 -6.60 -15.86 -8.51
N ALA A 116 -6.82 -16.72 -7.53
CA ALA A 116 -8.09 -16.81 -6.81
C ALA A 116 -8.40 -15.52 -6.03
N TYR A 117 -7.38 -14.91 -5.40
CA TYR A 117 -7.52 -13.61 -4.76
C TYR A 117 -7.92 -12.52 -5.76
N ASN A 118 -7.22 -12.45 -6.89
CA ASN A 118 -7.51 -11.46 -7.92
C ASN A 118 -8.91 -11.64 -8.53
N ASP A 119 -9.31 -12.89 -8.79
CA ASP A 119 -10.65 -13.18 -9.31
C ASP A 119 -11.72 -12.79 -8.28
N TRP A 120 -11.57 -13.14 -7.01
CA TRP A 120 -12.47 -12.71 -5.96
C TRP A 120 -12.52 -11.17 -5.82
N MET A 121 -11.36 -10.50 -5.86
CA MET A 121 -11.29 -9.04 -5.75
C MET A 121 -12.06 -8.37 -6.90
N ILE A 122 -11.89 -8.85 -8.14
CA ILE A 122 -12.50 -8.26 -9.33
C ILE A 122 -13.97 -8.66 -9.45
N ASP A 123 -14.27 -9.97 -9.32
CA ASP A 123 -15.57 -10.53 -9.71
C ASP A 123 -16.60 -10.53 -8.55
N GLU A 124 -16.14 -10.36 -7.31
CA GLU A 124 -17.01 -10.38 -6.12
C GLU A 124 -16.90 -9.08 -5.30
N TRP A 125 -15.72 -8.78 -4.71
CA TRP A 125 -15.57 -7.62 -3.80
C TRP A 125 -15.79 -6.28 -4.49
N CYS A 126 -15.26 -6.09 -5.69
CA CYS A 126 -15.40 -4.84 -6.46
C CYS A 126 -16.54 -4.90 -7.51
N ALA A 127 -17.30 -5.99 -7.55
CA ALA A 127 -18.43 -6.14 -8.46
C ALA A 127 -19.77 -5.85 -7.79
N GLY A 128 -20.86 -5.93 -8.56
CA GLY A 128 -22.22 -5.73 -8.05
C GLY A 128 -22.41 -4.34 -7.44
N ASP A 129 -22.82 -4.27 -6.17
CA ASP A 129 -23.04 -3.01 -5.45
C ASP A 129 -21.72 -2.24 -5.24
N GLY A 130 -20.58 -2.92 -5.25
CA GLY A 130 -19.24 -2.31 -5.14
C GLY A 130 -18.71 -1.69 -6.43
N ALA A 131 -19.35 -1.95 -7.57
CA ALA A 131 -18.87 -1.46 -8.87
C ALA A 131 -18.78 0.07 -8.92
N GLY A 132 -17.61 0.60 -9.31
CA GLY A 132 -17.35 2.04 -9.31
C GLY A 132 -17.13 2.69 -7.93
N ARG A 133 -17.24 1.92 -6.84
CA ARG A 133 -16.97 2.37 -5.47
C ARG A 133 -15.77 1.67 -4.85
N LEU A 134 -15.65 0.37 -5.08
CA LEU A 134 -14.51 -0.45 -4.68
C LEU A 134 -13.68 -0.73 -5.93
N ILE A 135 -12.42 -0.30 -5.92
CA ILE A 135 -11.51 -0.43 -7.07
C ILE A 135 -10.57 -1.62 -6.81
N PRO A 136 -10.46 -2.58 -7.75
CA PRO A 136 -9.67 -3.76 -7.53
C PRO A 136 -8.17 -3.46 -7.49
N LEU A 137 -7.53 -3.85 -6.38
CA LEU A 137 -6.09 -3.90 -6.21
C LEU A 137 -5.64 -5.37 -6.26
N THR A 138 -4.86 -5.71 -7.28
CA THR A 138 -4.48 -7.10 -7.59
C THR A 138 -3.11 -7.45 -7.03
N LEU A 139 -2.82 -8.73 -6.93
CA LEU A 139 -1.55 -9.31 -6.53
C LEU A 139 -0.83 -9.94 -7.72
N ILE A 140 0.48 -10.12 -7.58
CA ILE A 140 1.31 -10.82 -8.56
C ILE A 140 2.14 -11.93 -7.90
N PRO A 141 2.54 -12.97 -8.66
CA PRO A 141 3.52 -13.93 -8.19
C PRO A 141 4.92 -13.28 -8.12
N LEU A 142 5.29 -12.79 -6.94
CA LEU A 142 6.53 -12.01 -6.72
C LEU A 142 7.82 -12.78 -7.10
N TRP A 143 7.79 -14.10 -7.16
CA TRP A 143 8.95 -14.94 -7.47
C TRP A 143 9.23 -15.13 -8.96
N ASP A 144 8.29 -14.71 -9.84
CA ASP A 144 8.40 -14.89 -11.29
C ASP A 144 7.87 -13.64 -12.02
N PRO A 145 8.77 -12.76 -12.53
CA PRO A 145 8.39 -11.51 -13.17
C PRO A 145 7.66 -11.72 -14.52
N VAL A 146 7.84 -12.88 -15.18
CA VAL A 146 7.12 -13.19 -16.42
C VAL A 146 5.69 -13.62 -16.11
N ALA A 147 5.51 -14.47 -15.10
CA ALA A 147 4.18 -14.81 -14.61
C ALA A 147 3.46 -13.60 -14.01
N ALA A 148 4.21 -12.69 -13.34
CA ALA A 148 3.69 -11.41 -12.85
C ALA A 148 3.16 -10.53 -14.00
N ALA A 149 3.92 -10.39 -15.07
CA ALA A 149 3.50 -9.66 -16.27
C ALA A 149 2.22 -10.27 -16.89
N ALA A 150 2.18 -11.59 -17.02
CA ALA A 150 1.00 -12.29 -17.53
C ALA A 150 -0.25 -12.06 -16.63
N GLU A 151 -0.07 -12.01 -15.32
CA GLU A 151 -1.17 -11.76 -14.37
C GLU A 151 -1.65 -10.31 -14.43
N VAL A 152 -0.75 -9.32 -14.60
CA VAL A 152 -1.12 -7.92 -14.84
C VAL A 152 -2.00 -7.80 -16.09
N HIS A 153 -1.59 -8.40 -17.22
CA HIS A 153 -2.39 -8.39 -18.45
C HIS A 153 -3.75 -9.07 -18.24
N ARG A 154 -3.78 -10.25 -17.60
CA ARG A 154 -5.02 -10.97 -17.31
C ARG A 154 -5.99 -10.13 -16.47
N CYS A 155 -5.49 -9.46 -15.44
CA CYS A 155 -6.31 -8.60 -14.58
C CYS A 155 -6.78 -7.34 -15.30
N ALA A 156 -5.94 -6.73 -16.15
CA ALA A 156 -6.33 -5.58 -16.97
C ALA A 156 -7.43 -5.94 -18.00
N GLU A 157 -7.38 -7.12 -18.61
CA GLU A 157 -8.46 -7.63 -19.48
C GLU A 157 -9.79 -7.79 -18.71
N LYS A 158 -9.74 -8.02 -17.40
CA LYS A 158 -10.91 -8.08 -16.50
C LYS A 158 -11.32 -6.73 -15.95
N GLY A 159 -10.59 -5.64 -16.26
CA GLY A 159 -10.90 -4.28 -15.83
C GLY A 159 -10.20 -3.83 -14.53
N ALA A 160 -9.15 -4.52 -14.08
CA ALA A 160 -8.35 -4.12 -12.93
C ALA A 160 -7.03 -3.46 -13.37
N PHE A 161 -6.78 -2.23 -12.91
CA PHE A 161 -5.66 -1.39 -13.33
C PHE A 161 -4.84 -0.85 -12.15
N ALA A 162 -4.88 -1.55 -11.02
CA ALA A 162 -4.03 -1.29 -9.88
C ALA A 162 -3.47 -2.61 -9.35
N VAL A 163 -2.17 -2.62 -9.06
CA VAL A 163 -1.44 -3.79 -8.58
C VAL A 163 -0.61 -3.45 -7.36
N ALA A 164 -0.61 -4.34 -6.38
CA ALA A 164 0.24 -4.21 -5.19
C ALA A 164 1.64 -4.77 -5.45
N PHE A 165 2.65 -4.05 -5.00
CA PHE A 165 4.06 -4.44 -5.09
C PHE A 165 4.83 -4.06 -3.84
N SER A 166 6.03 -4.61 -3.66
CA SER A 166 6.89 -4.28 -2.53
C SER A 166 7.58 -2.93 -2.72
N GLU A 167 7.56 -2.10 -1.69
CA GLU A 167 8.34 -0.85 -1.62
C GLU A 167 9.86 -1.10 -1.78
N ASN A 168 10.33 -2.28 -1.34
CA ASN A 168 11.68 -2.75 -1.55
C ASN A 168 11.68 -4.30 -1.62
N PRO A 169 11.88 -4.91 -2.79
CA PRO A 169 11.84 -6.35 -2.94
C PRO A 169 13.06 -7.07 -2.36
N TYR A 170 14.20 -6.39 -2.18
CA TYR A 170 15.44 -7.04 -1.75
C TYR A 170 15.38 -7.71 -0.37
N PRO A 171 14.78 -7.10 0.68
CA PRO A 171 14.62 -7.77 1.97
C PRO A 171 13.72 -9.02 1.95
N LEU A 172 12.91 -9.18 0.90
CA LEU A 172 12.08 -10.37 0.67
C LEU A 172 12.87 -11.52 0.04
N GLY A 173 14.18 -11.38 -0.15
CA GLY A 173 15.02 -12.36 -0.84
C GLY A 173 14.93 -12.31 -2.37
N LEU A 174 14.36 -11.25 -2.91
CA LEU A 174 14.19 -11.03 -4.35
C LEU A 174 15.25 -10.08 -4.91
N PRO A 175 15.49 -10.07 -6.22
CA PRO A 175 16.35 -9.07 -6.86
C PRO A 175 15.90 -7.64 -6.54
N SER A 176 16.84 -6.74 -6.31
CA SER A 176 16.56 -5.33 -6.04
C SER A 176 16.07 -4.59 -7.31
N ILE A 177 15.58 -3.36 -7.13
CA ILE A 177 15.22 -2.49 -8.26
C ILE A 177 16.45 -2.12 -9.13
N HIS A 178 17.65 -2.19 -8.56
CA HIS A 178 18.93 -1.93 -9.24
C HIS A 178 19.55 -3.18 -9.88
N ASP A 179 18.81 -4.31 -9.93
CA ASP A 179 19.33 -5.55 -10.52
C ASP A 179 19.82 -5.34 -11.95
N LYS A 180 21.05 -5.80 -12.22
CA LYS A 180 21.72 -5.58 -13.53
C LYS A 180 21.11 -6.41 -14.66
N ASP A 181 20.54 -7.56 -14.31
CA ASP A 181 19.84 -8.44 -15.25
C ASP A 181 18.40 -7.97 -15.52
N ARG A 182 17.97 -6.87 -14.83
CA ARG A 182 16.66 -6.24 -15.00
C ARG A 182 15.51 -7.22 -14.78
N PHE A 183 15.61 -7.98 -13.71
CA PHE A 183 14.62 -9.00 -13.34
C PHE A 183 13.18 -8.51 -13.39
N TRP A 184 12.93 -7.27 -12.94
CA TRP A 184 11.58 -6.71 -12.85
C TRP A 184 11.06 -6.07 -14.14
N ASP A 185 11.88 -5.90 -15.18
CA ASP A 185 11.46 -5.21 -16.41
C ASP A 185 10.23 -5.83 -17.09
N PRO A 186 10.01 -7.17 -17.13
CA PRO A 186 8.76 -7.73 -17.67
C PRO A 186 7.51 -7.25 -16.94
N PHE A 187 7.55 -7.21 -15.61
CA PHE A 187 6.44 -6.75 -14.77
C PHE A 187 6.14 -5.26 -14.98
N PHE A 188 7.15 -4.39 -14.88
CA PHE A 188 6.95 -2.95 -15.05
C PHE A 188 6.52 -2.58 -16.47
N ARG A 189 7.00 -3.30 -17.47
CA ARG A 189 6.54 -3.14 -18.85
C ARG A 189 5.06 -3.48 -19.00
N ALA A 190 4.60 -4.57 -18.42
CA ALA A 190 3.19 -4.93 -18.44
C ALA A 190 2.32 -3.86 -17.73
N CYS A 191 2.80 -3.30 -16.61
CA CYS A 191 2.10 -2.19 -15.93
C CYS A 191 2.02 -0.95 -16.83
N GLU A 192 3.10 -0.58 -17.52
CA GLU A 192 3.12 0.55 -18.45
C GLU A 192 2.19 0.31 -19.66
N GLU A 193 2.23 -0.87 -20.26
CA GLU A 193 1.43 -1.23 -21.44
C GLU A 193 -0.08 -1.24 -21.16
N THR A 194 -0.47 -1.63 -19.96
CA THR A 194 -1.88 -1.70 -19.53
C THR A 194 -2.35 -0.44 -18.81
N ASP A 195 -1.48 0.55 -18.61
CA ASP A 195 -1.72 1.72 -17.75
C ASP A 195 -2.15 1.33 -16.32
N THR A 196 -1.53 0.27 -15.80
CA THR A 196 -1.73 -0.21 -14.42
C THR A 196 -0.80 0.52 -13.47
N ILE A 197 -1.36 1.16 -12.43
CA ILE A 197 -0.60 1.82 -11.39
C ILE A 197 -0.06 0.82 -10.37
N VAL A 198 1.22 0.94 -10.03
CA VAL A 198 1.89 0.10 -9.02
C VAL A 198 1.73 0.74 -7.65
N ASN A 199 1.13 0.02 -6.72
CA ASN A 199 0.83 0.52 -5.37
C ASN A 199 1.74 -0.16 -4.35
N MET A 200 2.40 0.65 -3.55
CA MET A 200 3.32 0.21 -2.51
C MET A 200 2.82 0.68 -1.16
N HIS A 201 2.74 -0.25 -0.22
CA HIS A 201 2.36 0.01 1.15
C HIS A 201 3.61 0.03 2.04
N ILE A 202 3.68 0.90 3.04
CA ILE A 202 4.73 0.81 4.05
C ILE A 202 4.69 -0.57 4.72
N GLY A 203 5.87 -1.18 4.95
CA GLY A 203 5.97 -2.55 5.47
C GLY A 203 5.79 -3.68 4.43
N SER A 204 5.52 -3.37 3.16
CA SER A 204 5.46 -4.38 2.10
C SER A 204 6.81 -5.06 1.79
N SER A 205 7.90 -4.51 2.29
CA SER A 205 9.23 -5.14 2.29
C SER A 205 9.45 -6.12 3.44
N SER A 206 8.46 -6.34 4.31
CA SER A 206 8.58 -7.11 5.58
C SER A 206 9.66 -6.56 6.53
N LYS A 207 10.02 -5.29 6.37
CA LYS A 207 10.96 -4.58 7.25
C LYS A 207 10.32 -3.29 7.76
N MET A 208 10.29 -3.17 9.08
CA MET A 208 9.96 -1.92 9.74
C MET A 208 11.27 -1.26 10.19
N PRO A 209 11.47 0.05 9.92
CA PRO A 209 12.67 0.73 10.36
C PRO A 209 12.69 0.80 11.90
N SER A 210 13.86 0.53 12.48
CA SER A 210 14.12 0.69 13.90
C SER A 210 15.61 1.00 14.10
N THR A 211 15.95 1.69 15.18
CA THR A 211 17.34 2.03 15.48
C THR A 211 18.08 0.90 16.19
N SER A 212 17.36 0.06 16.92
CA SER A 212 17.91 -1.12 17.61
C SER A 212 16.79 -2.08 18.04
N PRO A 213 17.10 -3.35 18.38
CA PRO A 213 16.10 -4.30 18.85
C PRO A 213 15.41 -3.91 20.17
N ASP A 214 16.05 -3.10 20.99
CA ASP A 214 15.54 -2.60 22.27
C ASP A 214 14.97 -1.17 22.18
N ALA A 215 14.89 -0.61 20.97
CA ALA A 215 14.24 0.69 20.79
C ALA A 215 12.74 0.58 21.10
N PRO A 216 12.14 1.57 21.79
CA PRO A 216 10.71 1.56 22.04
C PRO A 216 9.93 1.66 20.71
N PHE A 217 8.74 1.07 20.68
CA PHE A 217 7.87 1.03 19.49
C PHE A 217 7.59 2.42 18.89
N SER A 218 7.56 3.48 19.75
CA SER A 218 7.42 4.87 19.31
C SER A 218 8.51 5.33 18.33
N VAL A 219 9.72 4.76 18.39
CA VAL A 219 10.78 5.05 17.41
C VAL A 219 10.37 4.49 16.04
N SER A 220 10.03 3.20 15.96
CA SER A 220 9.61 2.57 14.71
C SER A 220 8.39 3.26 14.12
N SER A 221 7.37 3.58 14.93
CA SER A 221 6.17 4.31 14.48
C SER A 221 6.51 5.70 13.94
N THR A 222 7.47 6.40 14.55
CA THR A 222 7.87 7.74 14.09
C THR A 222 8.61 7.69 12.74
N ILE A 223 9.45 6.69 12.51
CA ILE A 223 10.30 6.61 11.31
C ILE A 223 9.79 5.63 10.27
N THR A 224 8.59 5.09 10.41
CA THR A 224 8.01 4.08 9.51
C THR A 224 8.00 4.55 8.05
N PHE A 225 7.78 5.84 7.81
CA PHE A 225 7.74 6.46 6.48
C PHE A 225 9.10 6.51 5.77
N ALA A 226 10.20 6.22 6.48
CA ALA A 226 11.53 6.12 5.87
C ALA A 226 11.62 5.01 4.80
N ASN A 227 10.76 4.01 4.85
CA ASN A 227 10.67 2.99 3.81
C ASN A 227 10.19 3.58 2.49
N ALA A 228 9.11 4.37 2.48
CA ALA A 228 8.63 5.06 1.29
C ALA A 228 9.68 6.05 0.74
N MET A 229 10.36 6.77 1.64
CA MET A 229 11.47 7.67 1.28
C MET A 229 12.60 6.93 0.57
N GLY A 230 13.06 5.80 1.12
CA GLY A 230 14.12 4.97 0.51
C GLY A 230 13.67 4.39 -0.83
N SER A 231 12.45 3.88 -0.90
CA SER A 231 11.84 3.33 -2.11
C SER A 231 11.75 4.38 -3.23
N MET A 232 11.29 5.59 -2.96
CA MET A 232 11.23 6.66 -3.95
C MET A 232 12.62 6.99 -4.52
N CYS A 233 13.65 7.04 -3.68
CA CYS A 233 15.03 7.22 -4.15
C CYS A 233 15.46 6.07 -5.07
N ASP A 234 15.16 4.82 -4.70
CA ASP A 234 15.51 3.64 -5.50
C ASP A 234 14.85 3.68 -6.88
N TYR A 235 13.53 3.93 -6.95
CA TYR A 235 12.81 3.97 -8.22
C TYR A 235 13.30 5.08 -9.14
N ILE A 236 13.50 6.28 -8.63
CA ILE A 236 13.95 7.43 -9.43
C ILE A 236 15.41 7.19 -9.89
N LEU A 237 16.32 6.92 -8.94
CA LEU A 237 17.76 6.83 -9.24
C LEU A 237 18.16 5.55 -10.01
N SER A 238 17.31 4.53 -10.05
CA SER A 238 17.52 3.34 -10.89
C SER A 238 17.28 3.60 -12.38
N GLY A 239 16.81 4.78 -12.76
CA GLY A 239 16.39 5.08 -14.13
C GLY A 239 15.13 4.35 -14.57
N MET A 240 14.30 3.89 -13.62
CA MET A 240 13.05 3.18 -13.91
C MET A 240 12.15 4.00 -14.83
N PHE A 241 11.94 5.28 -14.53
CA PHE A 241 11.08 6.16 -15.32
C PHE A 241 11.67 6.60 -16.67
N VAL A 242 12.98 6.45 -16.86
CA VAL A 242 13.61 6.58 -18.18
C VAL A 242 13.29 5.36 -19.06
N ARG A 243 13.30 4.15 -18.45
CA ARG A 243 12.97 2.90 -19.15
C ARG A 243 11.48 2.71 -19.39
N PHE A 244 10.66 3.21 -18.48
CA PHE A 244 9.19 3.11 -18.49
C PHE A 244 8.58 4.51 -18.31
N PRO A 245 8.54 5.34 -19.39
CA PRO A 245 8.15 6.75 -19.29
C PRO A 245 6.65 6.99 -19.02
N LYS A 246 5.84 5.95 -18.91
CA LYS A 246 4.42 6.04 -18.52
C LYS A 246 4.11 5.31 -17.23
N LEU A 247 5.12 4.66 -16.61
CA LEU A 247 4.92 3.94 -15.36
C LEU A 247 4.47 4.89 -14.26
N LYS A 248 3.45 4.47 -13.51
CA LYS A 248 2.92 5.18 -12.35
C LYS A 248 3.11 4.36 -11.09
N ILE A 249 3.53 5.01 -10.02
CA ILE A 249 3.64 4.40 -8.68
C ILE A 249 2.92 5.25 -7.64
N ALA A 250 2.33 4.63 -6.64
CA ALA A 250 1.69 5.28 -5.51
C ALA A 250 2.12 4.65 -4.20
N TYR A 251 2.39 5.49 -3.19
CA TYR A 251 2.74 5.08 -1.84
C TYR A 251 1.54 5.25 -0.92
N ALA A 252 0.96 4.14 -0.45
CA ALA A 252 -0.03 4.14 0.61
C ALA A 252 0.64 4.24 1.98
N GLU A 253 0.08 5.02 2.87
CA GLU A 253 0.56 5.35 4.21
C GLU A 253 1.99 5.93 4.22
N GLY A 254 2.47 6.42 3.07
CA GLY A 254 3.84 6.91 2.91
C GLY A 254 4.04 8.33 3.45
N GLN A 255 2.97 9.11 3.62
CA GLN A 255 3.01 10.55 3.87
C GLN A 255 3.91 11.28 2.85
N VAL A 256 3.99 12.59 2.89
CA VAL A 256 4.75 13.37 1.90
C VAL A 256 5.63 14.47 2.51
N GLY A 257 5.52 14.74 3.82
CA GLY A 257 6.25 15.81 4.49
C GLY A 257 7.77 15.68 4.43
N TRP A 258 8.29 14.49 4.19
CA TRP A 258 9.71 14.21 4.00
C TRP A 258 10.20 14.49 2.55
N MET A 259 9.30 14.53 1.57
CA MET A 259 9.65 14.62 0.14
C MET A 259 10.46 15.87 -0.22
N PRO A 260 10.15 17.09 0.27
CA PRO A 260 10.90 18.30 -0.11
C PRO A 260 12.40 18.18 0.11
N TYR A 261 12.81 17.69 1.29
CA TYR A 261 14.22 17.50 1.60
C TYR A 261 14.89 16.46 0.71
N VAL A 262 14.23 15.34 0.49
CA VAL A 262 14.79 14.23 -0.30
C VAL A 262 14.94 14.61 -1.76
N VAL A 263 13.95 15.27 -2.32
CA VAL A 263 13.95 15.76 -3.72
C VAL A 263 15.08 16.76 -3.93
N GLU A 264 15.19 17.79 -3.07
CA GLU A 264 16.30 18.74 -3.11
C GLU A 264 17.66 18.03 -3.02
N ARG A 265 17.75 17.03 -2.12
CA ARG A 265 19.00 16.30 -1.92
C ARG A 265 19.38 15.44 -3.13
N MET A 266 18.41 14.78 -3.78
CA MET A 266 18.66 13.99 -5.00
C MET A 266 19.13 14.89 -6.15
N ASP A 267 18.47 16.02 -6.37
CA ASP A 267 18.84 16.99 -7.42
C ASP A 267 20.24 17.55 -7.20
N LYS A 268 20.59 17.86 -5.95
CA LYS A 268 21.93 18.33 -5.61
C LYS A 268 23.00 17.27 -5.88
N ILE A 269 22.77 16.01 -5.51
CA ILE A 269 23.70 14.91 -5.79
C ILE A 269 23.83 14.70 -7.30
N TRP A 270 22.73 14.73 -8.03
CA TRP A 270 22.72 14.63 -9.49
C TRP A 270 23.53 15.75 -10.14
N ALA A 271 23.33 17.01 -9.73
CA ALA A 271 24.05 18.17 -10.28
C ALA A 271 25.55 18.17 -9.97
N GLU A 272 25.94 17.73 -8.77
CA GLU A 272 27.34 17.76 -8.32
C GLU A 272 28.12 16.51 -8.73
N ARG A 273 27.46 15.36 -8.88
CA ARG A 273 28.07 14.03 -9.02
C ARG A 273 27.32 13.11 -9.98
N GLY A 274 26.46 13.66 -10.82
CA GLY A 274 25.60 12.91 -11.75
C GLY A 274 26.38 12.34 -12.90
N ASP A 275 27.22 11.34 -12.65
CA ASP A 275 27.89 10.56 -13.69
C ASP A 275 27.81 9.05 -13.39
N ALA A 276 28.13 8.27 -14.40
CA ALA A 276 28.09 6.80 -14.29
C ALA A 276 29.01 6.25 -13.19
N SER A 277 30.04 6.99 -12.75
CA SER A 277 30.98 6.56 -11.69
C SER A 277 30.31 6.63 -10.31
N PHE A 278 29.29 7.47 -10.16
CA PHE A 278 28.47 7.59 -8.95
C PHE A 278 27.15 6.80 -9.02
N GLY A 279 26.96 6.05 -10.12
CA GLY A 279 25.78 5.20 -10.32
C GLY A 279 24.51 5.96 -10.72
N ILE A 280 24.63 7.22 -11.16
CA ILE A 280 23.52 8.03 -11.64
C ILE A 280 23.58 8.12 -13.16
N ASP A 281 22.57 7.57 -13.83
CA ASP A 281 22.41 7.61 -15.29
C ASP A 281 21.00 8.16 -15.62
N LEU A 282 20.79 9.43 -15.24
CA LEU A 282 19.56 10.15 -15.48
C LEU A 282 19.82 11.35 -16.40
N PRO A 283 19.12 11.46 -17.53
CA PRO A 283 19.26 12.59 -18.46
C PRO A 283 18.74 13.91 -17.88
N GLU A 284 17.80 13.85 -16.94
CA GLU A 284 17.16 15.01 -16.32
C GLU A 284 17.29 14.94 -14.79
N PRO A 285 17.12 16.06 -14.07
CA PRO A 285 17.14 16.07 -12.61
C PRO A 285 16.12 15.08 -12.01
N PRO A 286 16.45 14.40 -10.91
CA PRO A 286 15.54 13.46 -10.23
C PRO A 286 14.14 14.00 -9.96
N SER A 287 14.02 15.28 -9.58
CA SER A 287 12.73 15.94 -9.34
C SER A 287 11.80 15.94 -10.55
N SER A 288 12.34 15.94 -11.76
CA SER A 288 11.54 15.95 -12.99
C SER A 288 10.78 14.64 -13.24
N TYR A 289 11.16 13.55 -12.56
CA TYR A 289 10.49 12.25 -12.65
C TYR A 289 9.36 12.06 -11.63
N ILE A 290 9.06 13.05 -10.79
CA ILE A 290 7.94 12.96 -9.85
C ILE A 290 6.61 13.25 -10.55
N PRO A 291 6.46 14.37 -11.29
CA PRO A 291 5.19 14.67 -11.96
C PRO A 291 4.77 13.59 -12.95
N GLY A 292 3.58 13.03 -12.72
CA GLY A 292 3.01 11.98 -13.57
C GLY A 292 3.51 10.56 -13.31
N HIS A 293 4.49 10.37 -12.42
CA HIS A 293 5.04 9.06 -12.09
C HIS A 293 4.84 8.66 -10.64
N VAL A 294 5.00 9.59 -9.70
CA VAL A 294 5.01 9.28 -8.26
C VAL A 294 3.87 9.99 -7.55
N TRP A 295 3.03 9.25 -6.86
CA TRP A 295 1.99 9.77 -5.97
C TRP A 295 2.26 9.36 -4.53
N GLY A 296 2.06 10.30 -3.60
CA GLY A 296 2.03 10.03 -2.16
C GLY A 296 0.60 10.10 -1.64
N CYS A 297 0.27 9.27 -0.65
CA CYS A 297 -1.00 9.34 0.05
C CYS A 297 -0.80 9.88 1.46
N ILE A 298 -1.74 10.69 1.92
CA ILE A 298 -1.73 11.28 3.26
C ILE A 298 -3.08 11.09 3.94
N PHE A 299 -3.07 10.93 5.25
CA PHE A 299 -4.26 11.03 6.10
C PHE A 299 -4.12 12.15 7.16
N ASP A 300 -2.90 12.47 7.62
CA ASP A 300 -2.61 13.55 8.58
C ASP A 300 -1.15 14.02 8.39
N ASP A 301 -0.88 14.85 7.38
CA ASP A 301 0.47 15.39 7.09
C ASP A 301 0.43 16.90 6.87
N GLU A 302 0.39 17.64 7.97
CA GLU A 302 0.36 19.12 7.96
C GLU A 302 1.59 19.72 7.26
N ILE A 303 2.76 19.15 7.51
CA ILE A 303 4.03 19.62 6.90
C ILE A 303 4.05 19.34 5.40
N GLY A 304 3.57 18.18 4.98
CA GLY A 304 3.43 17.85 3.57
C GLY A 304 2.54 18.83 2.82
N LEU A 305 1.36 19.13 3.36
CA LEU A 305 0.44 20.09 2.75
C LEU A 305 0.96 21.53 2.76
N LYS A 306 1.68 21.94 3.78
CA LYS A 306 2.32 23.27 3.82
C LYS A 306 3.45 23.44 2.78
N ASN A 307 4.05 22.34 2.37
CA ASN A 307 5.10 22.31 1.35
C ASN A 307 4.61 21.76 -0.01
N ARG A 308 3.29 21.73 -0.24
CA ARG A 308 2.69 21.16 -1.44
C ARG A 308 3.19 21.78 -2.75
N ASP A 309 3.60 23.04 -2.72
CA ASP A 309 4.17 23.73 -3.90
C ASP A 309 5.53 23.14 -4.32
N VAL A 310 6.29 22.59 -3.36
CA VAL A 310 7.58 21.96 -3.62
C VAL A 310 7.41 20.51 -4.06
N ILE A 311 6.45 19.79 -3.45
CA ILE A 311 6.16 18.39 -3.76
C ILE A 311 5.44 18.27 -5.10
N GLY A 312 4.54 19.22 -5.40
CA GLY A 312 3.55 19.17 -6.46
C GLY A 312 2.23 18.62 -5.93
N LEU A 313 1.25 19.52 -5.67
CA LEU A 313 -0.06 19.11 -5.13
C LEU A 313 -0.74 18.03 -6.00
N ASP A 314 -0.55 18.06 -7.32
CA ASP A 314 -1.11 17.09 -8.26
C ASP A 314 -0.61 15.63 -8.04
N GLN A 315 0.38 15.45 -7.17
CA GLN A 315 0.98 14.16 -6.80
C GLN A 315 0.60 13.71 -5.38
N ILE A 316 -0.36 14.37 -4.73
CA ILE A 316 -0.79 14.05 -3.38
C ILE A 316 -2.26 13.59 -3.40
N CYS A 317 -2.53 12.42 -2.85
CA CYS A 317 -3.88 11.88 -2.66
C CYS A 317 -4.21 11.80 -1.16
N PHE A 318 -5.51 11.85 -0.83
CA PHE A 318 -5.98 11.62 0.52
C PHE A 318 -6.37 10.15 0.70
N GLU A 319 -6.05 9.57 1.86
CA GLU A 319 -6.41 8.21 2.25
C GLU A 319 -7.03 8.17 3.65
N VAL A 320 -7.73 7.09 3.96
CA VAL A 320 -8.48 6.95 5.23
C VAL A 320 -7.98 5.82 6.12
N ASP A 321 -7.16 4.94 5.61
CA ASP A 321 -6.60 3.76 6.28
C ASP A 321 -7.63 2.88 7.02
N PHE A 322 -8.85 2.75 6.48
CA PHE A 322 -9.86 1.89 7.08
C PHE A 322 -9.60 0.40 6.75
N PRO A 323 -9.61 -0.53 7.70
CA PRO A 323 -10.06 -0.42 9.10
C PRO A 323 -8.91 -0.46 10.15
N HIS A 324 -7.73 -0.01 9.83
CA HIS A 324 -6.57 -0.03 10.73
C HIS A 324 -6.73 0.88 11.96
N ALA A 325 -5.73 0.85 12.85
CA ALA A 325 -5.69 1.65 14.07
C ALA A 325 -5.56 3.16 13.80
N ASP A 326 -4.85 3.54 12.73
CA ASP A 326 -4.58 4.94 12.37
C ASP A 326 -5.67 5.53 11.46
N THR A 327 -6.78 4.81 11.25
CA THR A 327 -7.87 5.25 10.38
C THR A 327 -8.47 6.60 10.80
N THR A 328 -8.83 7.40 9.81
CA THR A 328 -9.64 8.61 10.04
C THR A 328 -11.11 8.32 10.34
N TYR A 329 -11.56 7.07 10.17
CA TYR A 329 -12.93 6.64 10.48
C TYR A 329 -13.20 6.69 12.00
N PRO A 330 -14.37 7.16 12.47
CA PRO A 330 -15.52 7.65 11.70
C PRO A 330 -15.53 9.18 11.47
N HIS A 331 -14.41 9.84 11.53
CA HIS A 331 -14.26 11.31 11.53
C HIS A 331 -13.56 11.86 10.27
N THR A 332 -13.55 11.11 9.16
CA THR A 332 -12.80 11.48 7.94
C THR A 332 -13.14 12.90 7.45
N LEU A 333 -14.41 13.29 7.42
CA LEU A 333 -14.78 14.64 6.98
C LEU A 333 -14.20 15.74 7.89
N ASP A 334 -14.22 15.53 9.21
CA ASP A 334 -13.66 16.47 10.17
C ASP A 334 -12.15 16.60 10.04
N VAL A 335 -11.44 15.45 9.89
CA VAL A 335 -10.00 15.40 9.67
C VAL A 335 -9.63 16.10 8.36
N ALA A 336 -10.27 15.73 7.25
CA ALA A 336 -10.06 16.34 5.94
C ALA A 336 -10.30 17.85 5.95
N THR A 337 -11.40 18.30 6.55
CA THR A 337 -11.73 19.72 6.69
C THR A 337 -10.68 20.46 7.51
N LYS A 338 -10.23 19.85 8.60
CA LYS A 338 -9.21 20.44 9.48
C LYS A 338 -7.90 20.63 8.74
N ILE A 339 -7.36 19.58 8.13
CA ILE A 339 -6.04 19.65 7.47
C ILE A 339 -6.05 20.62 6.28
N CYS A 340 -7.10 20.63 5.47
CA CYS A 340 -7.22 21.58 4.35
C CYS A 340 -7.25 23.03 4.84
N ARG A 341 -8.02 23.31 5.88
CA ARG A 341 -8.12 24.66 6.47
C ARG A 341 -6.80 25.09 7.10
N GLU A 342 -6.12 24.23 7.85
CA GLU A 342 -4.86 24.55 8.53
C GLU A 342 -3.70 24.74 7.53
N ALA A 343 -3.74 24.04 6.39
CA ALA A 343 -2.81 24.24 5.29
C ALA A 343 -3.18 25.41 4.35
N GLY A 344 -4.36 26.02 4.54
CA GLY A 344 -4.84 27.15 3.76
C GLY A 344 -5.12 26.81 2.29
N LEU A 345 -5.68 25.61 2.03
CA LEU A 345 -6.05 25.19 0.68
C LEU A 345 -7.27 25.97 0.20
N ASP A 346 -7.25 26.38 -1.06
CA ASP A 346 -8.43 26.88 -1.76
C ASP A 346 -9.33 25.73 -2.27
N ASP A 347 -10.49 26.07 -2.85
CA ASP A 347 -11.46 25.07 -3.29
C ASP A 347 -10.92 24.17 -4.40
N ASP A 348 -10.09 24.69 -5.33
CA ASP A 348 -9.46 23.91 -6.40
C ASP A 348 -8.40 22.96 -5.83
N GLU A 349 -7.63 23.40 -4.86
CA GLU A 349 -6.64 22.57 -4.14
C GLU A 349 -7.31 21.47 -3.32
N VAL A 350 -8.40 21.78 -2.63
CA VAL A 350 -9.21 20.79 -1.90
C VAL A 350 -9.75 19.73 -2.86
N TYR A 351 -10.33 20.15 -4.00
CA TYR A 351 -10.81 19.21 -5.01
C TYR A 351 -9.69 18.28 -5.49
N LYS A 352 -8.51 18.82 -5.81
CA LYS A 352 -7.36 18.03 -6.24
C LYS A 352 -6.98 16.97 -5.20
N LEU A 353 -6.76 17.38 -3.96
CA LEU A 353 -6.32 16.51 -2.87
C LEU A 353 -7.32 15.41 -2.57
N MET A 354 -8.61 15.75 -2.46
CA MET A 354 -9.66 14.83 -2.00
C MET A 354 -10.22 13.95 -3.12
N ARG A 355 -10.05 14.33 -4.40
CA ARG A 355 -10.72 13.64 -5.51
C ARG A 355 -9.91 13.64 -6.82
N GLY A 356 -9.60 14.80 -7.38
CA GLY A 356 -9.08 14.94 -8.73
C GLY A 356 -7.78 14.19 -8.98
N ASN A 357 -6.87 14.19 -8.01
CA ASN A 357 -5.59 13.51 -8.14
C ASN A 357 -5.76 11.98 -8.15
N ALA A 358 -6.65 11.43 -7.33
CA ALA A 358 -6.96 10.00 -7.35
C ALA A 358 -7.60 9.59 -8.67
N ILE A 359 -8.55 10.37 -9.22
CA ILE A 359 -9.15 10.12 -10.54
C ILE A 359 -8.05 10.00 -11.59
N LYS A 360 -7.12 10.94 -11.61
CA LYS A 360 -6.02 11.00 -12.59
C LYS A 360 -4.99 9.88 -12.38
N ALA A 361 -4.55 9.63 -11.15
CA ALA A 361 -3.56 8.62 -10.81
C ALA A 361 -4.03 7.22 -11.19
N PHE A 362 -5.24 6.87 -10.78
CA PHE A 362 -5.82 5.53 -10.93
C PHE A 362 -6.70 5.37 -12.18
N GLY A 363 -6.87 6.42 -12.98
CA GLY A 363 -7.70 6.37 -14.17
C GLY A 363 -9.16 6.02 -13.85
N LEU A 364 -9.72 6.61 -12.79
CA LEU A 364 -11.04 6.23 -12.25
C LEU A 364 -12.20 6.53 -13.19
N GLU A 365 -11.98 7.32 -14.24
CA GLU A 365 -12.95 7.55 -15.33
C GLU A 365 -13.42 6.24 -15.97
N ARG A 366 -12.55 5.20 -16.03
CA ARG A 366 -12.87 3.85 -16.51
C ARG A 366 -13.99 3.16 -15.72
N PHE A 367 -14.14 3.57 -14.47
CA PHE A 367 -15.14 3.07 -13.54
C PHE A 367 -16.36 3.99 -13.44
N GLY A 368 -16.45 5.01 -14.34
CA GLY A 368 -17.53 5.99 -14.36
C GLY A 368 -17.40 7.10 -13.32
N ILE A 369 -16.23 7.22 -12.67
CA ILE A 369 -15.95 8.27 -11.69
C ILE A 369 -15.30 9.44 -12.45
N THR A 370 -16.08 10.47 -12.65
CA THR A 370 -15.66 11.72 -13.31
C THR A 370 -15.78 12.89 -12.33
N GLU A 371 -15.50 14.10 -12.80
CA GLU A 371 -15.61 15.34 -12.04
C GLU A 371 -16.91 15.51 -11.24
#